data_1783da4361a90b7b89dd3bb6d69adf93
#
_entry.id   1783da4361a90b7b89dd3bb6d69adf93
#
_cell.length_a   1.000
_cell.length_b   1.000
_cell.length_c   1.000
_cell.angle_alpha   90.00
_cell.angle_beta   90.00
_cell.angle_gamma   90.00
#
_symmetry.space_group_name_H-M   'P 1'
#
loop_
_entity.id
_entity.type
_entity.pdbx_description
1 polymer ?
#
loop_
_entity_poly.entity_id
_entity_poly.type
_entity_poly.pdbx_seq_one_letter_code
_entity_poly.pdbx_strand_id
1 'polypeptide(L)'
;MTLEPGTTIEDTRRLESGMTRREIVALFKRRQEAYEDLDAKTLAGDYTDASVIESPSAGVHTGRDAEKALGAIFDAFLDLTMTVDDLVIDGDVVVAILSFEGTHMRPLLGFEPTGKRFHLSGAFVHRLKDRKIIHERRVYDFTGLLVQIGVLKAKPA
;
A
#
# COMPACT_ATOMS: atom_id res chain seq x y z
N MET A 1 14.95 25.38 -19.74
CA MET A 1 13.87 24.86 -18.88
C MET A 1 13.97 25.57 -17.54
N THR A 2 12.96 26.31 -17.20
CA THR A 2 12.90 27.03 -15.91
C THR A 2 12.44 26.06 -14.82
N LEU A 3 13.28 25.80 -13.81
CA LEU A 3 12.89 25.01 -12.66
C LEU A 3 11.98 25.86 -11.74
N GLU A 4 10.93 25.25 -11.23
CA GLU A 4 10.09 25.88 -10.21
C GLU A 4 10.93 26.22 -8.97
N PRO A 5 10.62 27.33 -8.26
CA PRO A 5 11.33 27.67 -7.01
C PRO A 5 11.26 26.53 -6.02
N GLY A 6 12.42 26.06 -5.56
CA GLY A 6 12.54 24.92 -4.63
C GLY A 6 12.75 23.55 -5.28
N THR A 7 12.73 23.46 -6.61
CA THR A 7 13.05 22.22 -7.32
C THR A 7 14.56 22.04 -7.41
N THR A 8 15.09 20.92 -6.91
CA THR A 8 16.50 20.58 -7.04
C THR A 8 16.77 19.83 -8.36
N ILE A 9 18.03 19.80 -8.82
CA ILE A 9 18.42 19.01 -10.00
C ILE A 9 18.09 17.53 -9.78
N GLU A 10 18.22 17.03 -8.55
CA GLU A 10 17.90 15.67 -8.18
C GLU A 10 16.43 15.35 -8.38
N ASP A 11 15.53 16.29 -8.10
CA ASP A 11 14.08 16.12 -8.30
C ASP A 11 13.67 16.00 -9.77
N THR A 12 14.50 16.46 -10.69
CA THR A 12 14.26 16.41 -12.14
C THR A 12 15.01 15.28 -12.84
N ARG A 13 15.94 14.61 -12.15
CA ARG A 13 16.70 13.49 -12.71
C ARG A 13 15.74 12.31 -12.95
N ARG A 14 15.66 11.87 -14.20
CA ARG A 14 14.87 10.70 -14.57
C ARG A 14 15.64 9.41 -14.23
N LEU A 15 14.97 8.51 -13.50
CA LEU A 15 15.48 7.20 -13.07
C LEU A 15 15.23 6.13 -14.15
N GLU A 16 15.77 4.92 -13.98
CA GLU A 16 15.51 3.76 -14.85
C GLU A 16 14.01 3.38 -14.88
N SER A 17 13.28 3.68 -13.82
CA SER A 17 11.81 3.58 -13.78
C SER A 17 11.10 4.45 -14.82
N GLY A 18 11.81 5.36 -15.48
CA GLY A 18 11.23 6.39 -16.34
C GLY A 18 10.60 7.56 -15.57
N MET A 19 10.80 7.63 -14.25
CA MET A 19 10.21 8.63 -13.36
C MET A 19 11.28 9.51 -12.69
N THR A 20 10.93 10.77 -12.46
CA THR A 20 11.68 11.66 -11.58
C THR A 20 11.27 11.42 -10.12
N ARG A 21 12.09 11.86 -9.17
CA ARG A 21 11.74 11.84 -7.75
C ARG A 21 10.38 12.52 -7.49
N ARG A 22 10.14 13.67 -8.12
CA ARG A 22 8.89 14.44 -8.00
C ARG A 22 7.68 13.63 -8.49
N GLU A 23 7.82 12.94 -9.61
CA GLU A 23 6.77 12.06 -10.16
C GLU A 23 6.50 10.86 -9.23
N ILE A 24 7.53 10.31 -8.59
CA ILE A 24 7.38 9.23 -7.60
C ILE A 24 6.59 9.74 -6.38
N VAL A 25 6.94 10.89 -5.82
CA VAL A 25 6.21 11.49 -4.71
C VAL A 25 4.73 11.72 -5.08
N ALA A 26 4.47 12.24 -6.28
CA ALA A 26 3.10 12.43 -6.78
C ALA A 26 2.34 11.10 -6.94
N LEU A 27 3.01 10.04 -7.40
CA LEU A 27 2.42 8.70 -7.48
C LEU A 27 1.93 8.23 -6.11
N PHE A 28 2.76 8.32 -5.06
CA PHE A 28 2.39 7.84 -3.73
C PHE A 28 1.33 8.70 -3.06
N LYS A 29 1.30 10.01 -3.33
CA LYS A 29 0.20 10.88 -2.91
C LYS A 29 -1.13 10.46 -3.55
N ARG A 30 -1.15 10.22 -4.86
CA ARG A 30 -2.33 9.74 -5.58
C ARG A 30 -2.77 8.35 -5.08
N ARG A 31 -1.84 7.47 -4.76
CA ARG A 31 -2.15 6.17 -4.18
C ARG A 31 -2.80 6.30 -2.81
N GLN A 32 -2.34 7.22 -1.95
CA GLN A 32 -3.00 7.50 -0.68
C GLN A 32 -4.45 7.95 -0.88
N GLU A 33 -4.69 8.89 -1.80
CA GLU A 33 -6.03 9.35 -2.15
C GLU A 33 -6.92 8.18 -2.63
N ALA A 34 -6.39 7.29 -3.47
CA ALA A 34 -7.12 6.10 -3.92
C ALA A 34 -7.44 5.11 -2.79
N TYR A 35 -6.57 4.97 -1.78
CA TYR A 35 -6.90 4.21 -0.57
C TYR A 35 -8.01 4.87 0.25
N GLU A 36 -7.98 6.18 0.41
CA GLU A 36 -9.02 6.94 1.10
C GLU A 36 -10.39 6.76 0.41
N ASP A 37 -10.39 6.71 -0.92
CA ASP A 37 -11.59 6.48 -1.73
C ASP A 37 -11.98 5.00 -1.86
N LEU A 38 -11.19 4.08 -1.29
CA LEU A 38 -11.35 2.63 -1.45
C LEU A 38 -11.39 2.21 -2.94
N ASP A 39 -10.60 2.88 -3.78
CA ASP A 39 -10.55 2.68 -5.22
C ASP A 39 -9.51 1.61 -5.62
N ALA A 40 -9.91 0.36 -5.50
CA ALA A 40 -9.06 -0.78 -5.84
C ALA A 40 -8.62 -0.78 -7.31
N LYS A 41 -9.49 -0.31 -8.21
CA LYS A 41 -9.20 -0.27 -9.66
C LYS A 41 -8.07 0.70 -9.98
N THR A 42 -8.12 1.91 -9.44
CA THR A 42 -7.05 2.91 -9.61
C THR A 42 -5.73 2.41 -9.06
N LEU A 43 -5.73 1.82 -7.86
CA LEU A 43 -4.52 1.23 -7.26
C LEU A 43 -3.96 0.09 -8.11
N ALA A 44 -4.81 -0.80 -8.61
CA ALA A 44 -4.41 -1.93 -9.44
C ALA A 44 -3.78 -1.48 -10.77
N GLY A 45 -4.19 -0.32 -11.29
CA GLY A 45 -3.65 0.27 -12.52
C GLY A 45 -2.18 0.67 -12.42
N ASP A 46 -1.61 0.74 -11.22
CA ASP A 46 -0.18 1.04 -11.01
C ASP A 46 0.73 -0.18 -11.19
N TYR A 47 0.16 -1.37 -11.30
CA TYR A 47 0.88 -2.62 -11.55
C TYR A 47 0.75 -3.06 -13.02
N THR A 48 1.63 -3.94 -13.44
CA THR A 48 1.44 -4.77 -14.64
C THR A 48 0.83 -6.11 -14.25
N ASP A 49 0.28 -6.87 -15.20
CA ASP A 49 -0.23 -8.22 -14.92
C ASP A 49 0.83 -9.15 -14.31
N ALA A 50 2.09 -8.96 -14.69
CA ALA A 50 3.23 -9.77 -14.22
C ALA A 50 3.88 -9.25 -12.93
N SER A 51 3.47 -8.10 -12.42
CA SER A 51 3.99 -7.57 -11.16
C SER A 51 3.81 -8.59 -10.03
N VAL A 52 4.80 -8.68 -9.15
CA VAL A 52 4.76 -9.59 -8.00
C VAL A 52 4.42 -8.79 -6.74
N ILE A 53 3.42 -9.23 -6.01
CA ILE A 53 2.98 -8.62 -4.74
C ILE A 53 3.07 -9.67 -3.65
N GLU A 54 3.86 -9.38 -2.61
CA GLU A 54 4.03 -10.22 -1.42
C GLU A 54 3.28 -9.57 -0.25
N SER A 55 2.34 -10.27 0.33
CA SER A 55 1.51 -9.76 1.42
C SER A 55 1.40 -10.78 2.56
N PRO A 56 1.50 -10.35 3.84
CA PRO A 56 1.30 -11.25 4.98
C PRO A 56 -0.09 -11.89 5.01
N SER A 57 -1.12 -11.22 4.50
CA SER A 57 -2.51 -11.71 4.52
C SER A 57 -2.88 -12.54 3.29
N ALA A 58 -2.35 -12.21 2.12
CA ALA A 58 -2.74 -12.81 0.84
C ALA A 58 -1.65 -13.69 0.22
N GLY A 59 -0.47 -13.79 0.86
CA GLY A 59 0.68 -14.49 0.31
C GLY A 59 1.24 -13.78 -0.93
N VAL A 60 1.76 -14.56 -1.88
CA VAL A 60 2.32 -14.04 -3.12
C VAL A 60 1.26 -14.13 -4.22
N HIS A 61 1.00 -13.03 -4.89
CA HIS A 61 0.11 -12.96 -6.03
C HIS A 61 0.65 -12.00 -7.10
N THR A 62 0.01 -11.96 -8.25
CA THR A 62 0.44 -11.08 -9.35
C THR A 62 -0.44 -9.84 -9.47
N GLY A 63 0.03 -8.85 -10.22
CA GLY A 63 -0.73 -7.63 -10.48
C GLY A 63 -2.08 -7.87 -11.14
N ARG A 64 -2.24 -8.99 -11.85
CA ARG A 64 -3.53 -9.41 -12.43
C ARG A 64 -4.62 -9.57 -11.37
N ASP A 65 -4.26 -10.02 -10.17
CA ASP A 65 -5.20 -10.24 -9.06
C ASP A 65 -5.25 -9.06 -8.08
N ALA A 66 -4.49 -7.99 -8.32
CA ALA A 66 -4.35 -6.87 -7.39
C ALA A 66 -5.69 -6.18 -7.08
N GLU A 67 -6.52 -5.93 -8.08
CA GLU A 67 -7.82 -5.29 -7.88
C GLU A 67 -8.74 -6.14 -6.99
N LYS A 68 -8.81 -7.45 -7.26
CA LYS A 68 -9.61 -8.38 -6.45
C LYS A 68 -9.11 -8.48 -5.02
N ALA A 69 -7.78 -8.56 -4.82
CA ALA A 69 -7.17 -8.65 -3.49
C ALA A 69 -7.40 -7.37 -2.67
N LEU A 70 -7.24 -6.20 -3.28
CA LEU A 70 -7.52 -4.91 -2.64
C LEU A 70 -9.01 -4.75 -2.33
N GLY A 71 -9.89 -5.12 -3.27
CA GLY A 71 -11.33 -5.08 -3.09
C GLY A 71 -11.80 -5.90 -1.88
N ALA A 72 -11.22 -7.07 -1.65
CA ALA A 72 -11.54 -7.90 -0.49
C ALA A 72 -11.18 -7.22 0.85
N ILE A 73 -10.06 -6.51 0.90
CA ILE A 73 -9.67 -5.72 2.08
C ILE A 73 -10.61 -4.53 2.28
N PHE A 74 -10.94 -3.81 1.22
CA PHE A 74 -11.83 -2.65 1.27
C PHE A 74 -13.25 -3.04 1.68
N ASP A 75 -13.73 -4.19 1.24
CA ASP A 75 -15.03 -4.73 1.65
C ASP A 75 -15.06 -5.08 3.15
N ALA A 76 -13.97 -5.57 3.71
CA ALA A 76 -13.89 -5.91 5.14
C ALA A 76 -13.82 -4.66 6.03
N PHE A 77 -13.19 -3.60 5.55
CA PHE A 77 -12.91 -2.37 6.28
C PHE A 77 -13.41 -1.14 5.51
N LEU A 78 -14.71 -0.87 5.55
CA LEU A 78 -15.34 0.21 4.78
C LEU A 78 -14.90 1.62 5.21
N ASP A 79 -14.35 1.76 6.39
CA ASP A 79 -13.80 2.99 6.96
C ASP A 79 -12.27 3.00 6.96
N LEU A 80 -11.63 2.12 6.16
CA LEU A 80 -10.18 2.03 6.07
C LEU A 80 -9.58 3.38 5.70
N THR A 81 -8.60 3.81 6.48
CA THR A 81 -7.72 4.91 6.15
C THR A 81 -6.28 4.43 6.03
N MET A 82 -5.55 5.02 5.11
CA MET A 82 -4.12 4.78 4.94
C MET A 82 -3.41 6.11 4.78
N THR A 83 -2.41 6.34 5.60
CA THR A 83 -1.58 7.53 5.55
C THR A 83 -0.15 7.15 5.18
N VAL A 84 0.43 7.86 4.21
CA VAL A 84 1.86 7.79 3.92
C VAL A 84 2.58 8.71 4.89
N ASP A 85 3.21 8.13 5.91
CA ASP A 85 3.90 8.89 6.95
C ASP A 85 5.27 9.37 6.47
N ASP A 86 5.97 8.55 5.65
CA ASP A 86 7.27 8.88 5.08
C ASP A 86 7.52 8.09 3.80
N LEU A 87 8.37 8.62 2.92
CA LEU A 87 8.87 7.97 1.70
C LEU A 87 10.40 7.98 1.69
N VAL A 88 10.98 6.81 1.54
CA VAL A 88 12.41 6.66 1.28
C VAL A 88 12.57 6.24 -0.18
N ILE A 89 13.23 7.08 -0.96
CA ILE A 89 13.45 6.85 -2.39
C ILE A 89 14.95 6.66 -2.62
N ASP A 90 15.31 5.46 -3.07
CA ASP A 90 16.68 5.13 -3.47
C ASP A 90 16.65 4.52 -4.88
N GLY A 91 16.95 5.32 -5.87
CA GLY A 91 16.85 4.94 -7.27
C GLY A 91 15.42 4.51 -7.62
N ASP A 92 15.26 3.27 -8.07
CA ASP A 92 13.99 2.68 -8.46
C ASP A 92 13.27 1.95 -7.31
N VAL A 93 13.84 1.99 -6.11
CA VAL A 93 13.26 1.43 -4.90
C VAL A 93 12.61 2.52 -4.07
N VAL A 94 11.35 2.33 -3.72
CA VAL A 94 10.59 3.25 -2.87
C VAL A 94 10.06 2.48 -1.67
N VAL A 95 10.42 2.93 -0.47
CA VAL A 95 9.85 2.43 0.78
C VAL A 95 8.84 3.45 1.29
N ALA A 96 7.58 3.04 1.35
CA ALA A 96 6.52 3.85 1.96
C ALA A 96 6.30 3.37 3.39
N ILE A 97 6.51 4.25 4.35
CA ILE A 97 6.14 4.02 5.76
C ILE A 97 4.68 4.46 5.90
N LEU A 98 3.84 3.55 6.36
CA LEU A 98 2.39 3.69 6.31
C LEU A 98 1.76 3.48 7.67
N SER A 99 0.65 4.17 7.90
CA SER A 99 -0.28 3.91 9.01
C SER A 99 -1.65 3.54 8.44
N PHE A 100 -2.25 2.53 9.03
CA PHE A 100 -3.58 2.05 8.66
C PHE A 100 -4.49 2.03 9.87
N GLU A 101 -5.75 2.40 9.67
CA GLU A 101 -6.82 2.28 10.65
C GLU A 101 -8.09 1.78 9.97
N GLY A 102 -8.88 1.03 10.71
CA GLY A 102 -10.17 0.56 10.20
C GLY A 102 -10.96 -0.19 11.24
N THR A 103 -12.21 -0.49 10.91
CA THR A 103 -13.14 -1.27 11.74
C THR A 103 -13.57 -2.52 10.99
N HIS A 104 -13.49 -3.69 11.63
CA HIS A 104 -13.91 -4.97 11.06
C HIS A 104 -15.42 -5.03 10.95
N MET A 105 -15.98 -4.58 9.83
CA MET A 105 -17.41 -4.42 9.60
C MET A 105 -18.03 -5.56 8.78
N ARG A 106 -17.25 -6.27 7.99
CA ARG A 106 -17.68 -7.37 7.13
C ARG A 106 -16.68 -8.53 7.19
N PRO A 107 -17.04 -9.73 6.69
CA PRO A 107 -16.14 -10.88 6.75
C PRO A 107 -14.75 -10.60 6.16
N LEU A 108 -13.72 -11.06 6.86
CA LEU A 108 -12.32 -11.01 6.44
C LEU A 108 -11.78 -12.44 6.48
N LEU A 109 -11.31 -12.97 5.35
CA LEU A 109 -10.74 -14.32 5.25
C LEU A 109 -11.63 -15.41 5.89
N GLY A 110 -12.95 -15.28 5.76
CA GLY A 110 -13.92 -16.20 6.34
C GLY A 110 -14.26 -15.94 7.82
N PHE A 111 -13.62 -14.97 8.46
CA PHE A 111 -13.96 -14.57 9.84
C PHE A 111 -15.12 -13.57 9.85
N GLU A 112 -16.11 -13.83 10.69
CA GLU A 112 -17.26 -12.95 10.88
C GLU A 112 -16.83 -11.59 11.46
N PRO A 113 -17.52 -10.49 11.08
CA PRO A 113 -17.19 -9.16 11.56
C PRO A 113 -17.33 -9.03 13.07
N THR A 114 -16.34 -8.41 13.70
CA THR A 114 -16.29 -8.22 15.16
C THR A 114 -16.68 -6.82 15.60
N GLY A 115 -16.75 -5.85 14.68
CA GLY A 115 -16.97 -4.43 14.98
C GLY A 115 -15.82 -3.75 15.70
N LYS A 116 -14.66 -4.42 15.84
CA LYS A 116 -13.48 -3.87 16.53
C LYS A 116 -12.59 -3.08 15.58
N ARG A 117 -11.95 -2.04 16.11
CA ARG A 117 -10.99 -1.22 15.41
C ARG A 117 -9.59 -1.80 15.51
N PHE A 118 -8.80 -1.51 14.48
CA PHE A 118 -7.36 -1.75 14.49
C PHE A 118 -6.61 -0.48 14.08
N HIS A 119 -5.36 -0.41 14.51
CA HIS A 119 -4.35 0.54 14.06
C HIS A 119 -3.05 -0.21 13.84
N LEU A 120 -2.44 -0.05 12.66
CA LEU A 120 -1.16 -0.64 12.33
C LEU A 120 -0.22 0.38 11.71
N SER A 121 1.06 0.09 11.84
CA SER A 121 2.10 0.66 10.99
C SER A 121 2.69 -0.42 10.10
N GLY A 122 3.18 -0.04 8.93
CA GLY A 122 3.82 -0.96 8.00
C GLY A 122 4.83 -0.25 7.12
N ALA A 123 5.62 -1.05 6.43
CA ALA A 123 6.54 -0.60 5.40
C ALA A 123 6.29 -1.38 4.11
N PHE A 124 5.93 -0.69 3.05
CA PHE A 124 5.76 -1.29 1.73
C PHE A 124 6.97 -0.95 0.87
N VAL A 125 7.67 -1.96 0.40
CA VAL A 125 8.85 -1.82 -0.45
C VAL A 125 8.44 -2.04 -1.90
N HIS A 126 8.64 -1.03 -2.73
CA HIS A 126 8.24 -1.04 -4.14
C HIS A 126 9.48 -0.99 -5.03
N ARG A 127 9.46 -1.74 -6.12
CA ARG A 127 10.39 -1.57 -7.24
C ARG A 127 9.63 -1.07 -8.45
N LEU A 128 10.14 0.02 -9.03
CA LEU A 128 9.52 0.69 -10.17
C LEU A 128 10.31 0.39 -11.44
N LYS A 129 9.59 0.17 -12.54
CA LYS A 129 10.13 0.08 -13.89
C LYS A 129 9.07 0.51 -14.90
N ASP A 130 9.50 1.27 -15.91
CA ASP A 130 8.59 1.75 -16.97
C ASP A 130 7.30 2.38 -16.41
N ARG A 131 7.46 3.20 -15.36
CA ARG A 131 6.39 3.93 -14.67
C ARG A 131 5.36 3.04 -13.95
N LYS A 132 5.69 1.77 -13.71
CA LYS A 132 4.85 0.79 -13.01
C LYS A 132 5.55 0.21 -11.79
N ILE A 133 4.78 -0.26 -10.84
CA ILE A 133 5.26 -1.05 -9.72
C ILE A 133 5.37 -2.48 -10.22
N ILE A 134 6.60 -2.99 -10.37
CA ILE A 134 6.84 -4.36 -10.85
C ILE A 134 7.00 -5.37 -9.72
N HIS A 135 7.32 -4.89 -8.51
CA HIS A 135 7.40 -5.70 -7.31
C HIS A 135 7.01 -4.86 -6.10
N GLU A 136 6.19 -5.43 -5.23
CA GLU A 136 5.80 -4.84 -3.95
C GLU A 136 5.88 -5.88 -2.85
N ARG A 137 6.62 -5.57 -1.80
CA ARG A 137 6.67 -6.38 -0.59
C ARG A 137 6.07 -5.59 0.56
N ARG A 138 5.02 -6.13 1.16
CA ARG A 138 4.31 -5.52 2.28
C ARG A 138 4.82 -6.11 3.58
N VAL A 139 5.26 -5.25 4.48
CA VAL A 139 5.73 -5.65 5.82
C VAL A 139 4.82 -4.98 6.84
N TYR A 140 3.99 -5.75 7.51
CA TYR A 140 3.15 -5.29 8.60
C TYR A 140 2.77 -6.48 9.51
N ASP A 141 2.33 -6.18 10.73
CA ASP A 141 1.96 -7.18 11.73
C ASP A 141 0.52 -7.68 11.51
N PHE A 142 0.36 -8.65 10.61
CA PHE A 142 -0.95 -9.25 10.33
C PHE A 142 -1.51 -10.01 11.54
N THR A 143 -0.66 -10.70 12.30
CA THR A 143 -1.08 -11.38 13.53
C THR A 143 -1.61 -10.38 14.55
N GLY A 144 -0.92 -9.26 14.74
CA GLY A 144 -1.37 -8.17 15.60
C GLY A 144 -2.70 -7.57 15.16
N LEU A 145 -2.93 -7.43 13.85
CA LEU A 145 -4.24 -7.03 13.31
C LEU A 145 -5.34 -8.00 13.75
N LEU A 146 -5.13 -9.30 13.57
CA LEU A 146 -6.11 -10.33 13.95
C LEU A 146 -6.39 -10.34 15.45
N VAL A 147 -5.39 -10.04 16.27
CA VAL A 147 -5.56 -9.88 17.73
C VAL A 147 -6.39 -8.63 18.04
N GLN A 148 -6.08 -7.49 17.41
CA GLN A 148 -6.79 -6.23 17.63
C GLN A 148 -8.28 -6.34 17.28
N ILE A 149 -8.61 -6.99 16.16
CA ILE A 149 -10.01 -7.19 15.76
C ILE A 149 -10.68 -8.39 16.46
N GLY A 150 -9.97 -9.08 17.36
CA GLY A 150 -10.53 -10.13 18.21
C GLY A 150 -10.73 -11.49 17.52
N VAL A 151 -10.15 -11.71 16.35
CA VAL A 151 -10.15 -12.99 15.62
C VAL A 151 -9.18 -13.97 16.27
N LEU A 152 -8.03 -13.50 16.69
CA LEU A 152 -7.06 -14.25 17.48
C LEU A 152 -7.01 -13.71 18.91
N LYS A 153 -6.78 -14.63 19.87
CA LYS A 153 -6.56 -14.28 21.28
C LYS A 153 -5.08 -14.41 21.60
N ALA A 154 -4.48 -13.32 22.07
CA ALA A 154 -3.15 -13.37 22.66
C ALA A 154 -3.26 -14.00 24.05
N LYS A 155 -2.38 -14.95 24.38
CA LYS A 155 -2.24 -15.44 25.75
C LYS A 155 -1.55 -14.34 26.57
N PRO A 156 -2.07 -13.98 27.76
CA PRO A 156 -1.33 -13.11 28.67
C PRO A 156 0.02 -13.73 28.99
N ALA A 157 1.05 -12.90 29.03
CA ALA A 157 2.39 -13.34 29.46
C ALA A 157 2.37 -13.69 30.97
#